data_f40719a2499177342398b29dca7cd9a9
#
_entry.id   f40719a2499177342398b29dca7cd9a9
#
_cell.length_a   1.000
_cell.length_b   1.000
_cell.length_c   1.000
_cell.angle_alpha   90.00
_cell.angle_beta   90.00
_cell.angle_gamma   90.00
#
_symmetry.space_group_name_H-M   'P 1'
#
loop_
_entity.id
_entity.type
_entity.pdbx_description
1 polymer ?
#
loop_
_entity_poly.entity_id
_entity_poly.type
_entity_poly.pdbx_seq_one_letter_code
_entity_poly.pdbx_strand_id
1 'polypeptide(L)'
;VIQGIGAVINLILDPLLIFGIGPFPRMEVAGAALATVLGQVVGMVVGLCMVRRSSIVRLSFRGFRPDSAIIRTMFRVGVPAILVQALATVMNLGMNLILPLFTASGVFILGAYFKLQSFLFMPVNGLNNALIPIVSFNYGARQRSRITGVIHFALVLSAAIMAVGTVVFLAIPGPLLRLFDAD
;
A
#
# COMPACT_ATOMS: atom_id res chain seq x y z
N VAL A 1 13.43 -0.79 -0.30
CA VAL A 1 14.34 0.19 -0.93
C VAL A 1 13.69 0.76 -2.20
N ILE A 2 13.28 -0.06 -3.17
CA ILE A 2 12.72 0.39 -4.47
C ILE A 2 11.48 1.28 -4.28
N GLN A 3 10.50 0.82 -3.49
CA GLN A 3 9.29 1.61 -3.19
C GLN A 3 9.60 2.91 -2.45
N GLY A 4 10.59 2.87 -1.53
CA GLY A 4 11.03 4.07 -0.81
C GLY A 4 11.63 5.12 -1.74
N ILE A 5 12.47 4.70 -2.70
CA ILE A 5 13.04 5.62 -3.71
C ILE A 5 11.92 6.22 -4.57
N GLY A 6 10.97 5.41 -5.05
CA GLY A 6 9.82 5.91 -5.80
C GLY A 6 8.97 6.90 -5.02
N ALA A 7 8.73 6.65 -3.73
CA ALA A 7 7.97 7.55 -2.86
C ALA A 7 8.71 8.88 -2.61
N VAL A 8 10.02 8.85 -2.39
CA VAL A 8 10.83 10.08 -2.23
C VAL A 8 10.81 10.92 -3.50
N ILE A 9 10.96 10.29 -4.66
CA ILE A 9 10.90 10.99 -5.95
C ILE A 9 9.51 11.61 -6.16
N ASN A 10 8.45 10.87 -5.89
CA ASN A 10 7.08 11.38 -5.97
C ASN A 10 6.89 12.58 -5.04
N LEU A 11 7.33 12.50 -3.77
CA LEU A 11 7.25 13.58 -2.79
C LEU A 11 7.97 14.86 -3.24
N ILE A 12 9.07 14.73 -3.98
CA ILE A 12 9.83 15.87 -4.53
C ILE A 12 9.15 16.41 -5.79
N LEU A 13 8.70 15.54 -6.69
CA LEU A 13 8.13 15.95 -7.97
C LEU A 13 6.70 16.47 -7.84
N ASP A 14 5.92 16.01 -6.86
CA ASP A 14 4.55 16.48 -6.64
C ASP A 14 4.48 18.01 -6.51
N PRO A 15 5.17 18.67 -5.57
CA PRO A 15 5.10 20.13 -5.46
C PRO A 15 5.67 20.85 -6.70
N LEU A 16 6.70 20.29 -7.34
CA LEU A 16 7.32 20.90 -8.53
C LEU A 16 6.36 20.93 -9.72
N LEU A 17 5.64 19.85 -9.95
CA LEU A 17 4.76 19.69 -11.11
C LEU A 17 3.33 20.21 -10.85
N ILE A 18 2.83 20.09 -9.62
CA ILE A 18 1.50 20.59 -9.25
C ILE A 18 1.49 22.13 -9.26
N PHE A 19 2.45 22.74 -8.58
CA PHE A 19 2.51 24.20 -8.43
C PHE A 19 3.29 24.91 -9.54
N GLY A 20 4.05 24.16 -10.36
CA GLY A 20 4.89 24.75 -11.42
C GLY A 20 6.07 25.52 -10.86
N ILE A 21 6.81 24.93 -9.92
CA ILE A 21 7.96 25.58 -9.29
C ILE A 21 9.18 25.46 -10.21
N GLY A 22 9.85 26.57 -10.48
CA GLY A 22 11.05 26.63 -11.32
C GLY A 22 10.73 26.55 -12.82
N PRO A 23 11.41 25.70 -13.61
CA PRO A 23 11.24 25.63 -15.06
C PRO A 23 10.00 24.81 -15.49
N PHE A 24 9.24 24.25 -14.55
CA PHE A 24 8.12 23.36 -14.84
C PHE A 24 6.81 24.14 -14.99
N PRO A 25 5.97 23.80 -15.99
CA PRO A 25 4.64 24.40 -16.11
C PRO A 25 3.73 23.89 -14.98
N ARG A 26 2.83 24.75 -14.51
CA ARG A 26 1.82 24.36 -13.54
C ARG A 26 0.83 23.36 -14.17
N MET A 27 0.85 22.12 -13.71
CA MET A 27 0.06 21.04 -14.29
C MET A 27 -1.07 20.55 -13.38
N GLU A 28 -1.16 21.03 -12.14
CA GLU A 28 -2.20 20.66 -11.16
C GLU A 28 -2.36 19.14 -11.03
N VAL A 29 -3.58 18.61 -11.28
CA VAL A 29 -3.89 17.18 -11.19
C VAL A 29 -3.05 16.34 -12.17
N ALA A 30 -2.81 16.85 -13.38
CA ALA A 30 -1.95 16.16 -14.36
C ALA A 30 -0.50 16.07 -13.86
N GLY A 31 -0.02 17.09 -13.13
CA GLY A 31 1.30 17.10 -12.49
C GLY A 31 1.46 16.00 -11.45
N ALA A 32 0.48 15.80 -10.58
CA ALA A 32 0.46 14.71 -9.60
C ALA A 32 0.48 13.33 -10.28
N ALA A 33 -0.31 13.15 -11.34
CA ALA A 33 -0.31 11.90 -12.10
C ALA A 33 1.05 11.63 -12.74
N LEU A 34 1.68 12.66 -13.34
CA LEU A 34 3.00 12.54 -13.97
C LEU A 34 4.09 12.24 -12.93
N ALA A 35 4.08 12.90 -11.77
CA ALA A 35 5.02 12.63 -10.69
C ALA A 35 4.93 11.17 -10.21
N THR A 36 3.69 10.65 -10.07
CA THR A 36 3.46 9.25 -9.70
C THR A 36 4.04 8.29 -10.72
N VAL A 37 3.79 8.51 -12.02
CA VAL A 37 4.33 7.68 -13.10
C VAL A 37 5.85 7.73 -13.13
N LEU A 38 6.44 8.91 -13.03
CA LEU A 38 7.90 9.08 -13.00
C LEU A 38 8.53 8.38 -11.79
N GLY A 39 7.93 8.50 -10.59
CA GLY A 39 8.38 7.79 -9.40
C GLY A 39 8.36 6.27 -9.59
N GLN A 40 7.32 5.73 -10.22
CA GLN A 40 7.22 4.30 -10.53
C GLN A 40 8.26 3.86 -11.59
N VAL A 41 8.45 4.64 -12.64
CA VAL A 41 9.46 4.35 -13.68
C VAL A 41 10.87 4.32 -13.10
N VAL A 42 11.22 5.32 -12.28
CA VAL A 42 12.54 5.33 -11.63
C VAL A 42 12.68 4.15 -10.66
N GLY A 43 11.64 3.85 -9.87
CA GLY A 43 11.61 2.65 -9.01
C GLY A 43 11.84 1.36 -9.82
N MET A 44 11.20 1.22 -10.98
CA MET A 44 11.40 0.08 -11.87
C MET A 44 12.85 0.01 -12.39
N VAL A 45 13.41 1.11 -12.88
CA VAL A 45 14.80 1.15 -13.38
C VAL A 45 15.78 0.77 -12.28
N VAL A 46 15.65 1.36 -11.09
CA VAL A 46 16.48 1.01 -9.94
C VAL A 46 16.34 -0.46 -9.58
N GLY A 47 15.11 -0.99 -9.57
CA GLY A 47 14.83 -2.39 -9.32
C GLY A 47 15.54 -3.32 -10.32
N LEU A 48 15.44 -3.02 -11.61
CA LEU A 48 16.13 -3.76 -12.67
C LEU A 48 17.65 -3.70 -12.53
N CYS A 49 18.21 -2.55 -12.18
CA CYS A 49 19.64 -2.40 -11.93
C CYS A 49 20.10 -3.23 -10.71
N MET A 50 19.31 -3.23 -9.64
CA MET A 50 19.61 -4.03 -8.44
C MET A 50 19.55 -5.53 -8.75
N VAL A 51 18.56 -6.00 -9.50
CA VAL A 51 18.46 -7.40 -9.90
C VAL A 51 19.61 -7.81 -10.82
N ARG A 52 20.00 -6.95 -11.77
CA ARG A 52 21.18 -7.23 -12.64
C ARG A 52 22.48 -7.33 -11.87
N ARG A 53 22.64 -6.58 -10.77
CA ARG A 53 23.81 -6.62 -9.89
C ARG A 53 23.73 -7.74 -8.83
N SER A 54 22.57 -8.34 -8.64
CA SER A 54 22.39 -9.43 -7.68
C SER A 54 22.99 -10.72 -8.21
N SER A 55 23.78 -11.38 -7.37
CA SER A 55 24.32 -12.73 -7.64
C SER A 55 23.29 -13.84 -7.39
N ILE A 56 22.21 -13.51 -6.66
CA ILE A 56 21.20 -14.48 -6.19
C ILE A 56 20.12 -14.70 -7.24
N VAL A 57 19.68 -13.62 -7.92
CA VAL A 57 18.61 -13.66 -8.92
C VAL A 57 19.17 -13.23 -10.28
N ARG A 58 19.17 -14.14 -11.23
CA ARG A 58 19.54 -13.86 -12.62
C ARG A 58 18.28 -13.88 -13.50
N LEU A 59 17.91 -12.72 -14.04
CA LEU A 59 16.88 -12.65 -15.05
C LEU A 59 17.43 -13.17 -16.38
N SER A 60 16.98 -14.35 -16.80
CA SER A 60 17.27 -14.91 -18.12
C SER A 60 15.97 -15.24 -18.83
N PHE A 61 15.75 -14.61 -19.96
CA PHE A 61 14.61 -14.95 -20.85
C PHE A 61 14.96 -16.08 -21.81
N ARG A 62 16.22 -16.50 -21.85
CA ARG A 62 16.70 -17.55 -22.75
C ARG A 62 16.22 -18.91 -22.25
N GLY A 63 15.36 -19.57 -23.01
CA GLY A 63 14.78 -20.87 -22.61
C GLY A 63 13.57 -20.76 -21.67
N PHE A 64 12.98 -19.59 -21.51
CA PHE A 64 11.74 -19.43 -20.75
C PHE A 64 10.63 -20.30 -21.34
N ARG A 65 10.13 -21.23 -20.55
CA ARG A 65 8.93 -22.03 -20.86
C ARG A 65 7.92 -21.81 -19.74
N PRO A 66 6.68 -21.40 -20.07
CA PRO A 66 5.64 -21.28 -19.07
C PRO A 66 5.33 -22.64 -18.46
N ASP A 67 5.47 -22.75 -17.14
CA ASP A 67 5.12 -23.97 -16.40
C ASP A 67 3.68 -23.83 -15.88
N SER A 68 2.80 -24.70 -16.37
CA SER A 68 1.39 -24.68 -16.01
C SER A 68 1.14 -24.98 -14.53
N ALA A 69 2.02 -25.74 -13.88
CA ALA A 69 1.92 -26.03 -12.44
C ALA A 69 2.20 -24.79 -11.60
N ILE A 70 3.21 -24.02 -11.97
CA ILE A 70 3.54 -22.74 -11.31
C ILE A 70 2.41 -21.74 -11.53
N ILE A 71 1.93 -21.60 -12.78
CA ILE A 71 0.83 -20.69 -13.12
C ILE A 71 -0.43 -21.06 -12.34
N ARG A 72 -0.80 -22.33 -12.30
CA ARG A 72 -1.96 -22.81 -11.54
C ARG A 72 -1.85 -22.49 -10.05
N THR A 73 -0.66 -22.65 -9.48
CA THR A 73 -0.40 -22.34 -8.07
C THR A 73 -0.54 -20.83 -7.81
N MET A 74 -0.02 -19.99 -8.70
CA MET A 74 -0.19 -18.53 -8.62
C MET A 74 -1.67 -18.12 -8.66
N PHE A 75 -2.46 -18.67 -9.58
CA PHE A 75 -3.90 -18.38 -9.66
C PHE A 75 -4.66 -18.93 -8.47
N ARG A 76 -4.31 -20.11 -7.97
CA ARG A 76 -4.95 -20.70 -6.78
C ARG A 76 -4.82 -19.81 -5.53
N VAL A 77 -3.70 -19.10 -5.39
CA VAL A 77 -3.46 -18.18 -4.27
C VAL A 77 -3.96 -16.78 -4.60
N GLY A 78 -3.78 -16.33 -5.85
CA GLY A 78 -4.11 -14.97 -6.27
C GLY A 78 -5.61 -14.71 -6.40
N VAL A 79 -6.39 -15.67 -6.93
CA VAL A 79 -7.84 -15.50 -7.15
C VAL A 79 -8.59 -15.20 -5.84
N PRO A 80 -8.39 -15.93 -4.72
CA PRO A 80 -9.01 -15.57 -3.46
C PRO A 80 -8.63 -14.18 -2.97
N ALA A 81 -7.38 -13.75 -3.14
CA ALA A 81 -6.93 -12.42 -2.75
C ALA A 81 -7.60 -11.32 -3.60
N ILE A 82 -7.76 -11.55 -4.90
CA ILE A 82 -8.49 -10.65 -5.81
C ILE A 82 -9.96 -10.54 -5.38
N LEU A 83 -10.61 -11.66 -5.04
CA LEU A 83 -12.01 -11.64 -4.60
C LEU A 83 -12.20 -10.83 -3.31
N VAL A 84 -11.30 -10.98 -2.32
CA VAL A 84 -11.35 -10.19 -1.08
C VAL A 84 -11.20 -8.69 -1.39
N GLN A 85 -10.26 -8.34 -2.26
CA GLN A 85 -10.06 -6.93 -2.66
C GLN A 85 -11.24 -6.37 -3.46
N ALA A 86 -11.83 -7.19 -4.35
CA ALA A 86 -13.02 -6.81 -5.11
C ALA A 86 -14.24 -6.57 -4.20
N LEU A 87 -14.44 -7.41 -3.18
CA LEU A 87 -15.51 -7.23 -2.19
C LEU A 87 -15.38 -5.90 -1.46
N ALA A 88 -14.17 -5.51 -1.04
CA ALA A 88 -13.93 -4.22 -0.42
C ALA A 88 -14.28 -3.05 -1.36
N THR A 89 -13.95 -3.16 -2.64
CA THR A 89 -14.29 -2.16 -3.66
C THR A 89 -15.80 -2.08 -3.88
N VAL A 90 -16.49 -3.22 -3.99
CA VAL A 90 -17.95 -3.27 -4.15
C VAL A 90 -18.65 -2.69 -2.92
N MET A 91 -18.17 -2.99 -1.72
CA MET A 91 -18.68 -2.42 -0.48
C MET A 91 -18.56 -0.88 -0.48
N ASN A 92 -17.38 -0.35 -0.83
CA ASN A 92 -17.16 1.10 -0.92
C ASN A 92 -18.09 1.74 -1.95
N LEU A 93 -18.22 1.14 -3.13
CA LEU A 93 -19.10 1.62 -4.18
C LEU A 93 -20.58 1.62 -3.71
N GLY A 94 -21.01 0.52 -3.10
CA GLY A 94 -22.37 0.39 -2.56
C GLY A 94 -22.66 1.43 -1.48
N MET A 95 -21.74 1.66 -0.56
CA MET A 95 -21.87 2.66 0.49
C MET A 95 -21.97 4.08 -0.10
N ASN A 96 -21.17 4.42 -1.11
CA ASN A 96 -21.23 5.71 -1.79
C ASN A 96 -22.54 5.92 -2.58
N LEU A 97 -23.20 4.86 -3.02
CA LEU A 97 -24.50 4.94 -3.70
C LEU A 97 -25.68 5.03 -2.72
N ILE A 98 -25.58 4.35 -1.58
CA ILE A 98 -26.67 4.23 -0.61
C ILE A 98 -26.70 5.42 0.37
N LEU A 99 -25.53 5.86 0.87
CA LEU A 99 -25.47 6.92 1.88
C LEU A 99 -26.13 8.24 1.46
N PRO A 100 -26.01 8.73 0.22
CA PRO A 100 -26.67 9.97 -0.20
C PRO A 100 -28.19 9.92 -0.14
N LEU A 101 -28.78 8.71 -0.16
CA LEU A 101 -30.24 8.53 -0.06
C LEU A 101 -30.77 8.85 1.36
N PHE A 102 -29.90 8.75 2.38
CA PHE A 102 -30.27 8.97 3.78
C PHE A 102 -29.85 10.36 4.29
N THR A 103 -28.65 10.82 3.87
CA THR A 103 -28.15 12.13 4.29
C THR A 103 -27.15 12.70 3.28
N ALA A 104 -27.27 14.01 3.01
CA ALA A 104 -26.36 14.69 2.09
C ALA A 104 -24.89 14.66 2.55
N SER A 105 -24.66 14.67 3.87
CA SER A 105 -23.30 14.61 4.47
C SER A 105 -22.74 13.21 4.61
N GLY A 106 -23.51 12.16 4.26
CA GLY A 106 -23.13 10.77 4.52
C GLY A 106 -21.85 10.34 3.82
N VAL A 107 -21.66 10.76 2.57
CA VAL A 107 -20.45 10.45 1.79
C VAL A 107 -19.22 11.15 2.36
N PHE A 108 -19.38 12.39 2.82
CA PHE A 108 -18.30 13.15 3.46
C PHE A 108 -17.85 12.48 4.76
N ILE A 109 -18.80 12.11 5.63
CA ILE A 109 -18.51 11.39 6.89
C ILE A 109 -17.82 10.06 6.61
N LEU A 110 -18.30 9.30 5.62
CA LEU A 110 -17.67 8.04 5.21
C LEU A 110 -16.24 8.27 4.68
N GLY A 111 -16.04 9.32 3.89
CA GLY A 111 -14.72 9.70 3.39
C GLY A 111 -13.74 10.07 4.51
N ALA A 112 -14.18 10.85 5.49
CA ALA A 112 -13.39 11.18 6.69
C ALA A 112 -13.06 9.92 7.50
N TYR A 113 -14.04 9.03 7.71
CA TYR A 113 -13.84 7.75 8.38
C TYR A 113 -12.78 6.89 7.68
N PHE A 114 -12.86 6.73 6.35
CA PHE A 114 -11.88 5.94 5.60
C PHE A 114 -10.48 6.54 5.63
N LYS A 115 -10.36 7.86 5.60
CA LYS A 115 -9.06 8.53 5.73
C LYS A 115 -8.43 8.26 7.10
N LEU A 116 -9.20 8.41 8.17
CA LEU A 116 -8.77 8.12 9.53
C LEU A 116 -8.40 6.64 9.71
N GLN A 117 -9.24 5.73 9.21
CA GLN A 117 -8.99 4.30 9.21
C GLN A 117 -7.70 3.96 8.46
N SER A 118 -7.49 4.53 7.26
CA SER A 118 -6.29 4.28 6.44
C SER A 118 -5.02 4.67 7.19
N PHE A 119 -5.04 5.77 7.93
CA PHE A 119 -3.90 6.21 8.72
C PHE A 119 -3.48 5.18 9.78
N LEU A 120 -4.47 4.52 10.43
CA LEU A 120 -4.20 3.44 11.39
C LEU A 120 -3.74 2.15 10.71
N PHE A 121 -4.32 1.81 9.58
CA PHE A 121 -4.01 0.55 8.90
C PHE A 121 -2.70 0.61 8.07
N MET A 122 -2.22 1.80 7.68
CA MET A 122 -0.97 1.94 6.92
C MET A 122 0.25 1.26 7.58
N PRO A 123 0.55 1.50 8.88
CA PRO A 123 1.67 0.83 9.54
C PRO A 123 1.49 -0.70 9.60
N VAL A 124 0.26 -1.17 9.83
CA VAL A 124 -0.06 -2.60 9.89
C VAL A 124 0.11 -3.26 8.53
N ASN A 125 -0.34 -2.60 7.46
CA ASN A 125 -0.12 -3.06 6.08
C ASN A 125 1.37 -3.07 5.71
N GLY A 126 2.13 -2.06 6.13
CA GLY A 126 3.58 -2.02 5.98
C GLY A 126 4.27 -3.21 6.66
N LEU A 127 3.86 -3.51 7.88
CA LEU A 127 4.34 -4.67 8.62
C LEU A 127 4.00 -5.99 7.92
N ASN A 128 2.77 -6.14 7.44
CA ASN A 128 2.34 -7.32 6.70
C ASN A 128 3.16 -7.52 5.42
N ASN A 129 3.40 -6.45 4.65
CA ASN A 129 4.25 -6.51 3.46
C ASN A 129 5.71 -6.91 3.78
N ALA A 130 6.24 -6.50 4.93
CA ALA A 130 7.56 -6.90 5.39
C ALA A 130 7.62 -8.38 5.84
N LEU A 131 6.52 -8.91 6.37
CA LEU A 131 6.43 -10.30 6.82
C LEU A 131 6.50 -11.31 5.68
N ILE A 132 5.89 -11.01 4.53
CA ILE A 132 5.80 -11.94 3.41
C ILE A 132 7.17 -12.49 2.99
N PRO A 133 8.19 -11.67 2.69
CA PRO A 133 9.50 -12.18 2.29
C PRO A 133 10.22 -12.90 3.42
N ILE A 134 10.09 -12.44 4.68
CA ILE A 134 10.73 -13.06 5.83
C ILE A 134 10.17 -14.47 6.08
N VAL A 135 8.84 -14.59 6.07
CA VAL A 135 8.15 -15.88 6.26
C VAL A 135 8.49 -16.83 5.10
N SER A 136 8.43 -16.33 3.85
CA SER A 136 8.72 -17.14 2.66
C SER A 136 10.14 -17.69 2.66
N PHE A 137 11.12 -16.87 3.03
CA PHE A 137 12.53 -17.29 3.13
C PHE A 137 12.72 -18.36 4.21
N ASN A 138 12.18 -18.14 5.42
CA ASN A 138 12.31 -19.09 6.52
C ASN A 138 11.50 -20.38 6.29
N TYR A 139 10.39 -20.28 5.51
CA TYR A 139 9.63 -21.46 5.09
C TYR A 139 10.47 -22.34 4.14
N GLY A 140 11.13 -21.74 3.14
CA GLY A 140 12.05 -22.44 2.26
C GLY A 140 13.24 -23.07 3.03
N ALA A 141 13.73 -22.38 4.05
CA ALA A 141 14.79 -22.87 4.95
C ALA A 141 14.29 -23.88 6.01
N ARG A 142 13.01 -24.23 6.03
CA ARG A 142 12.35 -25.13 7.01
C ARG A 142 12.52 -24.71 8.48
N GLN A 143 12.72 -23.43 8.75
CA GLN A 143 12.93 -22.89 10.09
C GLN A 143 11.61 -22.46 10.76
N ARG A 144 10.81 -23.43 11.21
CA ARG A 144 9.49 -23.18 11.82
C ARG A 144 9.54 -22.24 13.03
N SER A 145 10.53 -22.39 13.90
CA SER A 145 10.68 -21.57 15.10
C SER A 145 10.80 -20.07 14.76
N ARG A 146 11.57 -19.72 13.72
CA ARG A 146 11.71 -18.33 13.26
C ARG A 146 10.42 -17.80 12.66
N ILE A 147 9.69 -18.62 11.89
CA ILE A 147 8.39 -18.23 11.32
C ILE A 147 7.42 -17.89 12.44
N THR A 148 7.28 -18.77 13.43
CA THR A 148 6.37 -18.56 14.56
C THR A 148 6.76 -17.32 15.36
N GLY A 149 8.05 -17.11 15.63
CA GLY A 149 8.55 -15.93 16.34
C GLY A 149 8.24 -14.62 15.62
N VAL A 150 8.46 -14.56 14.30
CA VAL A 150 8.21 -13.35 13.50
C VAL A 150 6.71 -13.06 13.40
N ILE A 151 5.88 -14.10 13.23
CA ILE A 151 4.41 -13.93 13.21
C ILE A 151 3.91 -13.44 14.58
N HIS A 152 4.39 -14.02 15.67
CA HIS A 152 4.00 -13.60 17.03
C HIS A 152 4.39 -12.12 17.28
N PHE A 153 5.62 -11.76 16.96
CA PHE A 153 6.08 -10.38 17.07
C PHE A 153 5.20 -9.42 16.26
N ALA A 154 4.87 -9.78 15.03
CA ALA A 154 4.03 -8.96 14.17
C ALA A 154 2.59 -8.83 14.69
N LEU A 155 2.02 -9.90 15.24
CA LEU A 155 0.69 -9.86 15.87
C LEU A 155 0.67 -8.94 17.09
N VAL A 156 1.65 -9.05 17.97
CA VAL A 156 1.77 -8.20 19.17
C VAL A 156 1.95 -6.73 18.77
N LEU A 157 2.84 -6.47 17.80
CA LEU A 157 3.10 -5.11 17.33
C LEU A 157 1.87 -4.50 16.65
N SER A 158 1.18 -5.27 15.80
CA SER A 158 -0.06 -4.82 15.15
C SER A 158 -1.16 -4.55 16.18
N ALA A 159 -1.32 -5.42 17.18
CA ALA A 159 -2.28 -5.22 18.25
C ALA A 159 -1.96 -3.96 19.07
N ALA A 160 -0.69 -3.71 19.38
CA ALA A 160 -0.26 -2.51 20.07
C ALA A 160 -0.54 -1.23 19.26
N ILE A 161 -0.23 -1.23 17.95
CA ILE A 161 -0.53 -0.10 17.06
C ILE A 161 -2.03 0.17 17.02
N MET A 162 -2.86 -0.87 16.86
CA MET A 162 -4.31 -0.73 16.82
C MET A 162 -4.88 -0.26 18.16
N ALA A 163 -4.36 -0.75 19.29
CA ALA A 163 -4.77 -0.32 20.62
C ALA A 163 -4.47 1.15 20.85
N VAL A 164 -3.23 1.59 20.53
CA VAL A 164 -2.84 3.01 20.63
C VAL A 164 -3.72 3.88 19.73
N GLY A 165 -3.96 3.45 18.49
CA GLY A 165 -4.84 4.17 17.58
C GLY A 165 -6.26 4.29 18.09
N THR A 166 -6.82 3.22 18.64
CA THR A 166 -8.17 3.22 19.24
C THR A 166 -8.23 4.20 20.41
N VAL A 167 -7.24 4.18 21.31
CA VAL A 167 -7.17 5.12 22.43
C VAL A 167 -7.10 6.56 21.95
N VAL A 168 -6.27 6.86 20.95
CA VAL A 168 -6.14 8.21 20.37
C VAL A 168 -7.47 8.67 19.77
N PHE A 169 -8.18 7.83 19.02
CA PHE A 169 -9.48 8.19 18.44
C PHE A 169 -10.58 8.40 19.48
N LEU A 170 -10.55 7.65 20.57
CA LEU A 170 -11.50 7.84 21.66
C LEU A 170 -11.18 9.06 22.52
N ALA A 171 -9.89 9.38 22.70
CA ALA A 171 -9.46 10.48 23.55
C ALA A 171 -9.60 11.87 22.89
N ILE A 172 -9.35 11.97 21.58
CA ILE A 172 -9.32 13.26 20.86
C ILE A 172 -10.11 13.23 19.53
N PRO A 173 -11.40 12.82 19.52
CA PRO A 173 -12.18 12.74 18.29
C PRO A 173 -12.38 14.11 17.63
N GLY A 174 -12.64 15.16 18.41
CA GLY A 174 -12.91 16.50 17.90
C GLY A 174 -11.74 17.14 17.13
N PRO A 175 -10.52 17.21 17.69
CA PRO A 175 -9.35 17.69 16.96
C PRO A 175 -9.03 16.87 15.71
N LEU A 176 -9.23 15.55 15.74
CA LEU A 176 -8.98 14.70 14.58
C LEU A 176 -9.95 15.00 13.44
N LEU A 177 -11.23 15.20 13.74
CA LEU A 177 -12.23 15.55 12.72
C LEU A 177 -11.99 16.94 12.14
N ARG A 178 -11.56 17.92 12.97
CA ARG A 178 -11.22 19.27 12.49
C ARG A 178 -10.05 19.31 11.51
N LEU A 179 -9.15 18.35 11.55
CA LEU A 179 -8.08 18.21 10.54
C LEU A 179 -8.62 17.92 9.14
N PHE A 180 -9.85 17.41 9.03
CA PHE A 180 -10.49 17.08 7.76
C PHE A 180 -11.61 18.06 7.38
N ASP A 181 -12.06 18.86 8.34
CA ASP A 181 -13.12 19.87 8.20
C ASP A 181 -12.51 21.29 8.34
N ALA A 182 -11.35 21.47 7.74
CA ALA A 182 -10.58 22.72 7.82
C ALA A 182 -11.04 23.75 6.77
N ASP A 183 -12.37 23.84 6.50
CA ASP A 183 -13.00 24.95 5.77
C ASP A 183 -14.29 25.37 6.44
#